data_c1a9ee23c8affb5a3d0a254c1ba8be05
#
_entry.id   c1a9ee23c8affb5a3d0a254c1ba8be05
#
_cell.length_a   1.000
_cell.length_b   1.000
_cell.length_c   1.000
_cell.angle_alpha   90.00
_cell.angle_beta   90.00
_cell.angle_gamma   90.00
#
_symmetry.space_group_name_H-M   'P 1'
#
loop_
_entity.id
_entity.type
_entity.pdbx_description
1 polymer ?
#
loop_
_entity_poly.entity_id
_entity_poly.type
_entity_poly.pdbx_seq_one_letter_code
_entity_poly.pdbx_strand_id
1 'polypeptide(L)'
;VRNAVDAGLGDENPTELEKFTGDFVFNPVEGTTQIKIDEPTEVLEVGTGFVMIMREVFEKFRDEYPQFSYKPDHNRSQHFDGTRYIHAFFDTVIDNEIYAGKGAGGSDRYLSEDYMFCQWARKIGFTTWLCPWMEVNHVGTYVFNGTLKDLGRLEFAAHGVDDARPKKEERKQSRQERRKTERVEKKKQKKLTTPEKT
;
A
#
# COMPACT_ATOMS: atom_id res chain seq x y z
N VAL A 1 -6.54 13.82 6.00
CA VAL A 1 -6.80 14.95 6.91
C VAL A 1 -7.53 16.07 6.20
N ARG A 2 -7.03 16.61 5.08
CA ARG A 2 -7.63 17.77 4.39
C ARG A 2 -9.13 17.56 4.09
N ASN A 3 -9.49 16.43 3.48
CA ASN A 3 -10.89 16.13 3.18
C ASN A 3 -11.77 16.01 4.44
N ALA A 4 -11.19 15.59 5.55
CA ALA A 4 -11.88 15.52 6.84
C ALA A 4 -12.18 16.93 7.38
N VAL A 5 -11.23 17.85 7.27
CA VAL A 5 -11.42 19.25 7.63
C VAL A 5 -12.48 19.90 6.74
N ASP A 6 -12.37 19.69 5.42
CA ASP A 6 -13.34 20.25 4.44
C ASP A 6 -14.78 19.72 4.67
N ALA A 7 -14.91 18.51 5.27
CA ALA A 7 -16.18 17.92 5.67
C ALA A 7 -16.65 18.35 7.07
N GLY A 8 -15.95 19.26 7.75
CA GLY A 8 -16.30 19.74 9.10
C GLY A 8 -16.00 18.73 10.20
N LEU A 9 -15.28 17.64 9.91
CA LEU A 9 -14.88 16.69 10.92
C LEU A 9 -13.72 17.29 11.74
N GLY A 10 -13.91 17.39 13.03
CA GLY A 10 -12.96 18.01 13.93
C GLY A 10 -13.31 19.43 14.37
N ASP A 11 -14.40 20.02 13.87
CA ASP A 11 -14.85 21.35 14.27
C ASP A 11 -15.16 21.42 15.77
N GLU A 12 -15.79 20.34 16.29
CA GLU A 12 -16.10 20.22 17.73
C GLU A 12 -14.92 19.64 18.53
N ASN A 13 -14.17 18.73 17.94
CA ASN A 13 -13.02 18.06 18.57
C ASN A 13 -11.88 17.84 17.57
N PRO A 14 -10.85 18.70 17.55
CA PRO A 14 -9.72 18.58 16.63
C PRO A 14 -8.96 17.25 16.72
N THR A 15 -9.01 16.54 17.86
CA THR A 15 -8.33 15.23 18.01
C THR A 15 -8.97 14.14 17.16
N GLU A 16 -10.22 14.31 16.72
CA GLU A 16 -10.85 13.40 15.78
C GLU A 16 -10.12 13.35 14.44
N LEU A 17 -9.41 14.41 14.06
CA LEU A 17 -8.63 14.47 12.82
C LEU A 17 -7.45 13.50 12.81
N GLU A 18 -6.98 13.06 13.97
CA GLU A 18 -5.89 12.07 14.07
C GLU A 18 -6.28 10.74 13.41
N LYS A 19 -7.54 10.35 13.46
CA LYS A 19 -8.07 9.14 12.83
C LYS A 19 -7.95 9.13 11.29
N PHE A 20 -7.70 10.28 10.70
CA PHE A 20 -7.58 10.48 9.25
C PHE A 20 -6.13 10.71 8.80
N THR A 21 -5.16 10.45 9.68
CA THR A 21 -3.73 10.62 9.36
C THR A 21 -3.08 9.37 8.77
N GLY A 22 -3.67 8.20 8.99
CA GLY A 22 -3.16 6.93 8.50
C GLY A 22 -3.56 6.64 7.05
N ASP A 23 -2.71 5.91 6.36
CA ASP A 23 -3.03 5.29 5.07
C ASP A 23 -3.28 3.79 5.28
N PHE A 24 -4.32 3.28 4.65
CA PHE A 24 -4.66 1.86 4.68
C PHE A 24 -4.24 1.22 3.37
N VAL A 25 -3.34 0.23 3.47
CA VAL A 25 -2.73 -0.41 2.31
C VAL A 25 -3.51 -1.66 1.95
N PHE A 26 -4.34 -1.55 0.93
CA PHE A 26 -5.05 -2.67 0.32
C PHE A 26 -5.43 -2.35 -1.12
N ASN A 27 -5.62 -3.38 -1.92
CA ASN A 27 -6.16 -3.26 -3.27
C ASN A 27 -7.47 -4.04 -3.35
N PRO A 28 -8.58 -3.40 -3.79
CA PRO A 28 -9.85 -4.09 -3.97
C PRO A 28 -9.78 -5.09 -5.13
N VAL A 29 -10.69 -6.06 -5.13
CA VAL A 29 -10.92 -6.93 -6.30
C VAL A 29 -11.44 -6.06 -7.44
N GLU A 30 -11.05 -6.40 -8.66
CA GLU A 30 -11.51 -5.69 -9.86
C GLU A 30 -13.03 -5.63 -9.94
N GLY A 31 -13.57 -4.44 -10.23
CA GLY A 31 -15.01 -4.19 -10.28
C GLY A 31 -15.65 -3.87 -8.92
N THR A 32 -14.90 -3.88 -7.83
CA THR A 32 -15.40 -3.43 -6.51
C THR A 32 -15.61 -1.91 -6.54
N THR A 33 -16.85 -1.47 -6.43
CA THR A 33 -17.21 -0.04 -6.44
C THR A 33 -17.46 0.50 -5.03
N GLN A 34 -17.72 -0.37 -4.07
CA GLN A 34 -18.02 0.00 -2.68
C GLN A 34 -17.41 -1.01 -1.72
N ILE A 35 -16.94 -0.52 -0.59
CA ILE A 35 -16.47 -1.32 0.54
C ILE A 35 -17.46 -1.14 1.69
N LYS A 36 -18.00 -2.25 2.18
CA LYS A 36 -18.82 -2.23 3.38
C LYS A 36 -17.94 -2.08 4.60
N ILE A 37 -18.22 -1.08 5.41
CA ILE A 37 -17.37 -0.70 6.55
C ILE A 37 -17.63 -1.53 7.82
N ASP A 38 -18.69 -2.31 7.84
CA ASP A 38 -19.18 -3.12 8.96
C ASP A 38 -19.24 -4.63 8.68
N GLU A 39 -18.85 -5.04 7.47
CA GLU A 39 -18.76 -6.43 7.05
C GLU A 39 -17.37 -6.73 6.46
N PRO A 40 -16.91 -8.02 6.53
CA PRO A 40 -15.71 -8.40 5.81
C PRO A 40 -15.88 -8.15 4.31
N THR A 41 -14.88 -7.53 3.70
CA THR A 41 -14.87 -7.28 2.26
C THR A 41 -13.73 -8.03 1.61
N GLU A 42 -14.01 -8.80 0.55
CA GLU A 42 -12.97 -9.46 -0.21
C GLU A 42 -12.09 -8.43 -0.92
N VAL A 43 -10.78 -8.60 -0.78
CA VAL A 43 -9.77 -7.74 -1.41
C VAL A 43 -8.75 -8.56 -2.18
N LEU A 44 -8.12 -7.93 -3.15
CA LEU A 44 -7.08 -8.57 -3.94
C LEU A 44 -5.79 -8.74 -3.14
N GLU A 45 -5.38 -7.67 -2.47
CA GLU A 45 -4.14 -7.56 -1.71
C GLU A 45 -4.34 -6.71 -0.47
N VAL A 46 -3.62 -7.00 0.59
CA VAL A 46 -3.65 -6.26 1.86
C VAL A 46 -2.27 -6.28 2.50
N GLY A 47 -1.94 -5.23 3.24
CA GLY A 47 -0.76 -5.23 4.11
C GLY A 47 -0.91 -6.22 5.27
N THR A 48 0.15 -6.94 5.61
CA THR A 48 0.13 -8.01 6.61
C THR A 48 0.60 -7.58 8.00
N GLY A 49 0.60 -6.29 8.30
CA GLY A 49 0.96 -5.76 9.62
C GLY A 49 0.12 -6.34 10.77
N PHE A 50 -1.15 -6.67 10.50
CA PHE A 50 -2.01 -7.47 11.36
C PHE A 50 -2.91 -8.37 10.51
N VAL A 51 -2.61 -9.67 10.48
CA VAL A 51 -3.32 -10.63 9.64
C VAL A 51 -3.53 -11.95 10.39
N MET A 52 -4.65 -12.60 10.14
CA MET A 52 -4.90 -14.00 10.54
C MET A 52 -4.95 -14.87 9.30
N ILE A 53 -4.15 -15.93 9.28
CA ILE A 53 -4.04 -16.86 8.17
C ILE A 53 -4.34 -18.27 8.67
N MET A 54 -5.23 -18.97 7.98
CA MET A 54 -5.52 -20.37 8.30
C MET A 54 -4.29 -21.24 8.00
N ARG A 55 -4.03 -22.21 8.85
CA ARG A 55 -2.89 -23.11 8.70
C ARG A 55 -2.87 -23.84 7.35
N GLU A 56 -4.03 -24.24 6.86
CA GLU A 56 -4.17 -24.94 5.58
C GLU A 56 -3.68 -24.12 4.39
N VAL A 57 -3.73 -22.77 4.47
CA VAL A 57 -3.19 -21.88 3.43
C VAL A 57 -1.68 -22.07 3.31
N PHE A 58 -0.96 -22.11 4.44
CA PHE A 58 0.47 -22.36 4.46
C PHE A 58 0.83 -23.76 3.97
N GLU A 59 0.06 -24.76 4.35
CA GLU A 59 0.30 -26.15 3.95
C GLU A 59 0.14 -26.29 2.44
N LYS A 60 -0.95 -25.79 1.87
CA LYS A 60 -1.21 -25.85 0.44
C LYS A 60 -0.23 -24.96 -0.36
N PHE A 61 0.09 -23.77 0.14
CA PHE A 61 1.06 -22.88 -0.47
C PHE A 61 2.43 -23.55 -0.60
N ARG A 62 2.92 -24.20 0.46
CA ARG A 62 4.17 -24.94 0.45
C ARG A 62 4.17 -26.08 -0.59
N ASP A 63 3.07 -26.80 -0.70
CA ASP A 63 2.95 -27.96 -1.57
C ASP A 63 2.87 -27.54 -3.05
N GLU A 64 2.22 -26.42 -3.35
CA GLU A 64 2.06 -25.90 -4.72
C GLU A 64 3.29 -25.07 -5.19
N TYR A 65 4.03 -24.47 -4.25
CA TYR A 65 5.17 -23.61 -4.58
C TYR A 65 6.49 -24.09 -3.94
N PRO A 66 6.95 -25.32 -4.25
CA PRO A 66 8.16 -25.89 -3.63
C PRO A 66 9.43 -25.09 -3.90
N GLN A 67 9.45 -24.24 -4.93
CA GLN A 67 10.59 -23.38 -5.29
C GLN A 67 10.95 -22.37 -4.21
N PHE A 68 10.07 -22.05 -3.27
CA PHE A 68 10.36 -21.18 -2.14
C PHE A 68 10.96 -21.91 -0.93
N SER A 69 11.22 -23.21 -1.06
CA SER A 69 11.90 -23.97 0.00
C SER A 69 13.40 -23.73 -0.08
N TYR A 70 14.01 -23.38 1.04
CA TYR A 70 15.44 -23.11 1.14
C TYR A 70 16.06 -23.71 2.39
N LYS A 71 17.38 -23.85 2.38
CA LYS A 71 18.15 -24.24 3.57
C LYS A 71 18.61 -22.99 4.29
N PRO A 72 18.36 -22.87 5.61
CA PRO A 72 18.85 -21.73 6.36
C PRO A 72 20.38 -21.81 6.56
N ASP A 73 21.03 -20.65 6.56
CA ASP A 73 22.48 -20.55 6.78
C ASP A 73 22.92 -20.80 8.24
N HIS A 74 21.97 -20.78 9.17
CA HIS A 74 22.25 -20.87 10.60
C HIS A 74 22.37 -22.31 11.06
N ASN A 75 23.59 -22.85 11.01
CA ASN A 75 23.92 -24.22 11.47
C ASN A 75 24.23 -24.34 12.97
N ARG A 76 24.02 -23.26 13.76
CA ARG A 76 24.60 -23.19 15.11
C ARG A 76 23.61 -23.34 16.27
N SER A 77 22.35 -23.61 16.03
CA SER A 77 21.45 -23.91 17.14
C SER A 77 21.49 -25.41 17.49
N GLN A 78 21.49 -25.74 18.76
CA GLN A 78 21.45 -27.13 19.28
C GLN A 78 20.30 -27.97 18.73
N HIS A 79 19.32 -27.33 18.10
CA HIS A 79 18.09 -27.94 17.57
C HIS A 79 18.04 -28.01 16.04
N PHE A 80 19.13 -27.63 15.35
CA PHE A 80 19.17 -27.59 13.90
C PHE A 80 20.29 -28.48 13.36
N ASP A 81 19.91 -29.58 12.73
CA ASP A 81 20.82 -30.59 12.19
C ASP A 81 21.31 -30.30 10.75
N GLY A 82 20.92 -29.14 10.19
CA GLY A 82 21.28 -28.74 8.83
C GLY A 82 20.46 -29.40 7.72
N THR A 83 19.51 -30.27 8.06
CA THR A 83 18.69 -31.01 7.08
C THR A 83 17.33 -30.36 6.82
N ARG A 84 16.89 -29.46 7.70
CA ARG A 84 15.58 -28.84 7.64
C ARG A 84 15.51 -27.79 6.52
N TYR A 85 14.52 -27.93 5.68
CA TYR A 85 14.10 -26.87 4.77
C TYR A 85 13.11 -25.92 5.46
N ILE A 86 13.25 -24.64 5.19
CA ILE A 86 12.30 -23.59 5.57
C ILE A 86 11.63 -23.11 4.27
N HIS A 87 10.42 -22.61 4.37
CA HIS A 87 9.66 -22.10 3.26
C HIS A 87 9.50 -20.58 3.38
N ALA A 88 9.87 -19.83 2.34
CA ALA A 88 9.70 -18.39 2.24
C ALA A 88 8.26 -18.08 1.81
N PHE A 89 7.34 -18.04 2.76
CA PHE A 89 5.93 -17.71 2.49
C PHE A 89 5.75 -16.25 2.08
N PHE A 90 6.58 -15.37 2.62
CA PHE A 90 6.58 -13.94 2.36
C PHE A 90 7.91 -13.57 1.71
N ASP A 91 7.87 -13.41 0.39
CA ASP A 91 9.02 -13.04 -0.41
C ASP A 91 8.63 -11.94 -1.41
N THR A 92 9.59 -11.21 -1.89
CA THR A 92 9.38 -10.21 -2.94
C THR A 92 9.70 -10.83 -4.29
N VAL A 93 8.72 -10.84 -5.19
CA VAL A 93 8.88 -11.48 -6.50
C VAL A 93 8.39 -10.60 -7.64
N ILE A 94 8.94 -10.83 -8.84
CA ILE A 94 8.29 -10.39 -10.07
C ILE A 94 7.25 -11.45 -10.42
N ASP A 95 5.98 -11.08 -10.38
CA ASP A 95 4.87 -12.00 -10.61
C ASP A 95 4.73 -12.39 -12.09
N ASN A 96 5.57 -13.29 -12.52
CA ASN A 96 5.63 -13.79 -13.89
C ASN A 96 5.87 -15.32 -13.92
N GLU A 97 5.89 -15.91 -15.11
CA GLU A 97 6.06 -17.35 -15.31
C GLU A 97 7.41 -17.91 -14.80
N ILE A 98 8.44 -17.08 -14.64
CA ILE A 98 9.74 -17.51 -14.12
C ILE A 98 9.61 -17.96 -12.67
N TYR A 99 8.86 -17.23 -11.87
CA TYR A 99 8.64 -17.55 -10.46
C TYR A 99 7.44 -18.45 -10.22
N ALA A 100 6.34 -18.22 -10.96
CA ALA A 100 5.08 -18.95 -10.77
C ALA A 100 5.03 -20.29 -11.50
N GLY A 101 5.97 -20.53 -12.42
CA GLY A 101 5.96 -21.69 -13.30
C GLY A 101 5.23 -21.43 -14.62
N LYS A 102 5.63 -22.20 -15.63
CA LYS A 102 5.12 -22.06 -17.00
C LYS A 102 3.60 -22.24 -17.05
N GLY A 103 2.90 -21.29 -17.63
CA GLY A 103 1.44 -21.29 -17.77
C GLY A 103 0.67 -20.81 -16.55
N ALA A 104 1.35 -20.44 -15.45
CA ALA A 104 0.67 -19.95 -14.26
C ALA A 104 0.13 -18.51 -14.40
N GLY A 105 0.55 -17.79 -15.44
CA GLY A 105 0.22 -16.39 -15.67
C GLY A 105 0.72 -15.49 -14.54
N GLY A 106 0.93 -14.23 -14.81
CA GLY A 106 1.37 -13.27 -13.81
C GLY A 106 0.92 -11.88 -14.18
N SER A 107 1.02 -10.97 -13.22
CA SER A 107 0.70 -9.55 -13.43
C SER A 107 1.88 -8.73 -13.94
N ASP A 108 3.05 -9.35 -14.11
CA ASP A 108 4.34 -8.70 -14.40
C ASP A 108 4.71 -7.58 -13.41
N ARG A 109 4.06 -7.55 -12.25
CA ARG A 109 4.32 -6.59 -11.19
C ARG A 109 5.44 -7.11 -10.28
N TYR A 110 6.26 -6.19 -9.79
CA TYR A 110 7.09 -6.45 -8.63
C TYR A 110 6.21 -6.37 -7.38
N LEU A 111 5.96 -7.51 -6.76
CA LEU A 111 5.11 -7.61 -5.59
C LEU A 111 5.95 -7.49 -4.32
N SER A 112 5.46 -6.71 -3.35
CA SER A 112 5.94 -6.80 -1.97
C SER A 112 5.60 -8.17 -1.39
N GLU A 113 6.21 -8.51 -0.27
CA GLU A 113 5.98 -9.77 0.43
C GLU A 113 4.51 -10.00 0.76
N ASP A 114 3.82 -8.95 1.18
CA ASP A 114 2.40 -8.96 1.51
C ASP A 114 1.55 -9.30 0.29
N TYR A 115 1.80 -8.57 -0.80
CA TYR A 115 1.05 -8.71 -2.04
C TYR A 115 1.34 -10.02 -2.73
N MET A 116 2.60 -10.46 -2.70
CA MET A 116 2.99 -11.76 -3.21
C MET A 116 2.20 -12.86 -2.53
N PHE A 117 2.18 -12.88 -1.19
CA PHE A 117 1.45 -13.91 -0.45
C PHE A 117 -0.04 -13.89 -0.79
N CYS A 118 -0.68 -12.72 -0.79
CA CYS A 118 -2.09 -12.58 -1.14
C CYS A 118 -2.39 -13.09 -2.57
N GLN A 119 -1.62 -12.65 -3.55
CA GLN A 119 -1.83 -13.03 -4.95
C GLN A 119 -1.62 -14.52 -5.18
N TRP A 120 -0.59 -15.10 -4.60
CA TRP A 120 -0.26 -16.50 -4.83
C TRP A 120 -1.15 -17.46 -4.03
N ALA A 121 -1.62 -17.05 -2.84
CA ALA A 121 -2.67 -17.77 -2.13
C ALA A 121 -3.99 -17.78 -2.93
N ARG A 122 -4.32 -16.68 -3.61
CA ARG A 122 -5.49 -16.62 -4.50
C ARG A 122 -5.36 -17.56 -5.70
N LYS A 123 -4.18 -17.67 -6.31
CA LYS A 123 -3.94 -18.59 -7.43
C LYS A 123 -4.21 -20.07 -7.08
N ILE A 124 -4.07 -20.43 -5.81
CA ILE A 124 -4.35 -21.78 -5.30
C ILE A 124 -5.73 -21.91 -4.63
N GLY A 125 -6.59 -20.90 -4.80
CA GLY A 125 -8.01 -20.97 -4.47
C GLY A 125 -8.43 -20.39 -3.12
N PHE A 126 -7.55 -19.64 -2.45
CA PHE A 126 -7.91 -18.90 -1.23
C PHE A 126 -8.32 -17.47 -1.55
N THR A 127 -8.95 -16.81 -0.60
CA THR A 127 -9.39 -15.42 -0.70
C THR A 127 -8.85 -14.60 0.47
N THR A 128 -8.65 -13.31 0.25
CA THR A 128 -8.20 -12.36 1.27
C THR A 128 -9.36 -11.45 1.64
N TRP A 129 -9.57 -11.27 2.94
CA TRP A 129 -10.68 -10.49 3.48
C TRP A 129 -10.16 -9.36 4.35
N LEU A 130 -10.65 -8.17 4.11
CA LEU A 130 -10.41 -6.98 4.91
C LEU A 130 -11.55 -6.81 5.91
N CYS A 131 -11.21 -6.50 7.16
CA CYS A 131 -12.15 -6.14 8.21
C CYS A 131 -12.05 -4.63 8.52
N PRO A 132 -12.80 -3.76 7.82
CA PRO A 132 -12.61 -2.31 7.86
C PRO A 132 -12.86 -1.66 9.23
N TRP A 133 -13.61 -2.33 10.08
CA TRP A 133 -13.96 -1.84 11.44
C TRP A 133 -12.89 -2.13 12.49
N MET A 134 -11.89 -2.97 12.17
CA MET A 134 -10.83 -3.31 13.13
C MET A 134 -9.88 -2.13 13.30
N GLU A 135 -9.70 -1.72 14.54
CA GLU A 135 -8.75 -0.68 14.90
C GLU A 135 -7.39 -1.30 15.17
N VAL A 136 -6.37 -0.76 14.53
CA VAL A 136 -4.97 -1.08 14.78
C VAL A 136 -4.17 0.20 14.86
N ASN A 137 -3.20 0.25 15.77
CA ASN A 137 -2.30 1.39 15.93
C ASN A 137 -0.95 1.07 15.29
N HIS A 138 -0.49 1.96 14.42
CA HIS A 138 0.86 1.91 13.90
C HIS A 138 1.75 2.88 14.70
N VAL A 139 2.71 2.35 15.42
CA VAL A 139 3.58 3.10 16.30
C VAL A 139 4.97 3.27 15.66
N GLY A 140 5.36 4.53 15.44
CA GLY A 140 6.68 4.93 14.97
C GLY A 140 7.13 6.16 15.73
N THR A 141 7.69 7.15 15.06
CA THR A 141 7.96 8.49 15.64
C THR A 141 6.66 9.26 15.92
N TYR A 142 5.57 8.84 15.29
CA TYR A 142 4.21 9.28 15.50
C TYR A 142 3.31 8.06 15.67
N VAL A 143 2.26 8.16 16.46
CA VAL A 143 1.25 7.11 16.62
C VAL A 143 0.12 7.38 15.62
N PHE A 144 0.05 6.57 14.58
CA PHE A 144 -1.07 6.58 13.65
C PHE A 144 -2.17 5.68 14.21
N ASN A 145 -3.34 6.25 14.39
CA ASN A 145 -4.54 5.54 14.86
C ASN A 145 -5.71 5.74 13.89
N GLY A 146 -6.77 4.97 14.10
CA GLY A 146 -7.99 5.05 13.30
C GLY A 146 -8.36 3.74 12.64
N THR A 147 -9.52 3.74 12.01
CA THR A 147 -10.05 2.60 11.27
C THR A 147 -10.40 3.01 9.86
N LEU A 148 -10.46 2.05 8.94
CA LEU A 148 -10.98 2.31 7.60
C LEU A 148 -12.45 2.79 7.67
N LYS A 149 -13.19 2.35 8.70
CA LYS A 149 -14.55 2.82 9.00
C LYS A 149 -14.60 4.32 9.28
N ASP A 150 -13.59 4.88 9.94
CA ASP A 150 -13.54 6.34 10.18
C ASP A 150 -13.41 7.09 8.84
N LEU A 151 -12.63 6.57 7.89
CA LEU A 151 -12.55 7.13 6.54
C LEU A 151 -13.87 7.01 5.76
N GLY A 152 -14.72 6.04 6.06
CA GLY A 152 -16.03 5.91 5.45
C GLY A 152 -17.02 7.05 5.80
N ARG A 153 -16.68 7.90 6.78
CA ARG A 153 -17.38 9.15 7.05
C ARG A 153 -17.09 10.24 6.02
N LEU A 154 -15.95 10.11 5.35
CA LEU A 154 -15.68 10.89 4.15
C LEU A 154 -16.44 10.16 3.05
N GLU A 155 -17.32 10.85 2.33
CA GLU A 155 -17.88 10.28 1.12
C GLU A 155 -16.70 9.83 0.25
N PHE A 156 -16.42 8.52 0.27
CA PHE A 156 -15.62 7.92 -0.77
C PHE A 156 -16.45 8.11 -2.05
N ALA A 157 -16.28 9.26 -2.71
CA ALA A 157 -16.42 9.25 -4.13
C ALA A 157 -15.56 8.06 -4.57
N ALA A 158 -16.22 7.01 -5.06
CA ALA A 158 -15.53 5.91 -5.70
C ALA A 158 -14.63 6.56 -6.73
N HIS A 159 -13.37 6.79 -6.34
CA HIS A 159 -12.31 6.95 -7.28
C HIS A 159 -12.13 5.55 -7.86
N GLY A 160 -13.09 5.20 -8.74
CA GLY A 160 -12.72 4.41 -9.86
C GLY A 160 -11.39 4.99 -10.30
N VAL A 161 -10.48 4.15 -10.68
CA VAL A 161 -9.13 4.50 -11.15
C VAL A 161 -9.24 5.39 -12.41
N ASP A 162 -10.01 6.42 -12.33
CA ASP A 162 -9.97 7.59 -13.17
C ASP A 162 -8.93 8.49 -12.55
N ASP A 163 -7.73 8.24 -13.05
CA ASP A 163 -6.56 9.08 -12.99
C ASP A 163 -6.87 10.56 -12.68
N ALA A 164 -7.13 10.88 -11.43
CA ALA A 164 -7.02 12.25 -10.93
C ALA A 164 -5.55 12.69 -10.81
N ARG A 165 -4.62 11.88 -11.36
CA ARG A 165 -3.27 12.35 -11.64
C ARG A 165 -3.38 13.31 -12.84
N PRO A 166 -3.05 14.60 -12.68
CA PRO A 166 -3.07 15.53 -13.79
C PRO A 166 -2.28 14.90 -14.95
N LYS A 167 -2.91 14.83 -16.11
CA LYS A 167 -2.35 14.23 -17.33
C LYS A 167 -0.92 14.73 -17.50
N LYS A 168 -0.05 13.88 -18.03
CA LYS A 168 1.39 14.16 -18.16
C LYS A 168 1.69 15.52 -18.78
N GLU A 169 0.77 16.04 -19.57
CA GLU A 169 0.81 17.38 -20.17
C GLU A 169 0.48 18.50 -19.19
N GLU A 170 -0.53 18.35 -18.34
CA GLU A 170 -0.88 19.34 -17.30
C GLU A 170 0.24 19.46 -16.26
N ARG A 171 0.90 18.36 -15.91
CA ARG A 171 2.10 18.38 -15.06
C ARG A 171 3.28 19.09 -15.71
N LYS A 172 3.44 18.96 -17.04
CA LYS A 172 4.49 19.70 -17.77
C LYS A 172 4.18 21.20 -17.82
N GLN A 173 2.92 21.56 -18.06
CA GLN A 173 2.49 22.98 -18.09
C GLN A 173 2.63 23.61 -16.70
N SER A 174 2.13 22.99 -15.64
CA SER A 174 2.29 23.48 -14.26
C SER A 174 3.77 23.63 -13.85
N ARG A 175 4.65 22.68 -14.22
CA ARG A 175 6.10 22.81 -13.98
C ARG A 175 6.74 23.95 -14.80
N GLN A 176 6.29 24.18 -16.01
CA GLN A 176 6.80 25.28 -16.85
C GLN A 176 6.35 26.64 -16.32
N GLU A 177 5.13 26.75 -15.85
CA GLU A 177 4.59 27.97 -15.23
C GLU A 177 5.33 28.30 -13.94
N ARG A 178 5.52 27.35 -13.02
CA ARG A 178 6.33 27.54 -11.81
C ARG A 178 7.75 28.02 -12.13
N ARG A 179 8.42 27.40 -13.12
CA ARG A 179 9.75 27.81 -13.56
C ARG A 179 9.78 29.22 -14.18
N LYS A 180 8.71 29.63 -14.86
CA LYS A 180 8.59 31.02 -15.40
C LYS A 180 8.44 32.00 -14.24
N THR A 181 7.59 31.71 -13.26
CA THR A 181 7.36 32.55 -12.09
C THR A 181 8.64 32.71 -11.27
N GLU A 182 9.34 31.63 -10.97
CA GLU A 182 10.62 31.67 -10.25
C GLU A 182 11.70 32.48 -11.01
N ARG A 183 11.73 32.39 -12.33
CA ARG A 183 12.67 33.18 -13.14
C ARG A 183 12.35 34.66 -13.11
N VAL A 184 11.07 35.03 -13.10
CA VAL A 184 10.63 36.42 -13.01
C VAL A 184 10.97 36.99 -11.62
N GLU A 185 10.72 36.24 -10.55
CA GLU A 185 11.07 36.66 -9.20
C GLU A 185 12.57 36.82 -9.00
N LYS A 186 13.38 35.87 -9.46
CA LYS A 186 14.85 35.98 -9.42
C LYS A 186 15.37 37.18 -10.20
N LYS A 187 14.75 37.54 -11.35
CA LYS A 187 15.11 38.73 -12.09
C LYS A 187 14.74 40.03 -11.36
N LYS A 188 13.59 40.06 -10.68
CA LYS A 188 13.18 41.21 -9.84
C LYS A 188 14.12 41.38 -8.64
N GLN A 189 14.48 40.33 -7.96
CA GLN A 189 15.44 40.39 -6.83
C GLN A 189 16.83 40.87 -7.31
N LYS A 190 17.30 40.39 -8.45
CA LYS A 190 18.61 40.81 -8.99
C LYS A 190 18.66 42.29 -9.41
N LYS A 191 17.52 42.87 -9.82
CA LYS A 191 17.42 44.32 -10.12
C LYS A 191 17.40 45.18 -8.84
N LEU A 192 16.91 44.65 -7.74
CA LEU A 192 16.86 45.35 -6.45
C LEU A 192 18.22 45.35 -5.73
N THR A 193 19.11 44.40 -6.04
CA THR A 193 20.40 44.21 -5.36
C THR A 193 21.59 44.77 -6.13
N THR A 194 21.39 45.42 -7.29
CA THR A 194 22.47 46.04 -8.04
C THR A 194 22.60 47.51 -7.60
N PRO A 195 23.67 47.95 -6.88
CA PRO A 195 23.85 49.32 -6.50
C PRO A 195 24.13 50.13 -7.78
N GLU A 196 23.46 51.28 -7.88
CA GLU A 196 23.79 52.29 -8.91
C GLU A 196 25.27 52.70 -8.75
N LYS A 197 26.04 52.50 -9.77
CA LYS A 197 27.40 53.04 -9.88
C LYS A 197 27.28 54.53 -10.19
N THR A 198 27.53 55.35 -9.19
CA THR A 198 27.95 56.74 -9.34
C THR A 198 29.38 56.77 -9.77
#